data_e1390a4c4ef9cc03ba69c5fa155f5f67
#
_entry.id   e1390a4c4ef9cc03ba69c5fa155f5f67
#
_cell.length_a   1.000
_cell.length_b   1.000
_cell.length_c   1.000
_cell.angle_alpha   90.00
_cell.angle_beta   90.00
_cell.angle_gamma   90.00
#
_symmetry.space_group_name_H-M   'P 1'
#
loop_
_entity.id
_entity.type
_entity.pdbx_description
1 polymer ?
#
loop_
_entity_poly.entity_id
_entity_poly.type
_entity_poly.pdbx_seq_one_letter_code
_entity_poly.pdbx_strand_id
1 'polypeptide(L)'
;MIVPDRHDPRTVGDATWAVHGGNAVDGGSGAIRTPIIMANAYLLPDDPSGIDWSNPEQLLYTRTTGANQQALEAKLAAMDGGAAAAVFASGVAALHGVFFCFLASGDHAIVSDVAYEATWRLFTELLPAKYGIEATFVDTSDLDAVRSALRPNTRLIHTEVIANPTTRVADISELAGIAHNAGAVL
;
A
#
# COMPACT_ATOMS: atom_id res chain seq x y z
N MET A 1 -23.76 -12.83 -25.80
CA MET A 1 -22.37 -12.66 -26.26
C MET A 1 -21.61 -12.30 -25.00
N ILE A 2 -20.84 -13.23 -24.44
CA ILE A 2 -19.99 -12.96 -23.25
C ILE A 2 -18.89 -12.02 -23.75
N VAL A 3 -18.96 -10.74 -23.41
CA VAL A 3 -17.84 -9.83 -23.61
C VAL A 3 -16.71 -10.40 -22.78
N PRO A 4 -15.52 -10.73 -23.36
CA PRO A 4 -14.40 -11.20 -22.58
C PRO A 4 -14.15 -10.20 -21.47
N ASP A 5 -13.89 -10.69 -20.26
CA ASP A 5 -13.55 -9.83 -19.12
C ASP A 5 -12.31 -9.00 -19.48
N ARG A 6 -12.56 -7.79 -19.97
CA ARG A 6 -11.51 -6.83 -20.33
C ARG A 6 -10.78 -6.30 -19.09
N HIS A 7 -11.08 -6.87 -17.93
CA HIS A 7 -10.63 -6.41 -16.62
C HIS A 7 -9.54 -7.29 -16.01
N ASP A 8 -9.13 -8.39 -16.68
CA ASP A 8 -7.98 -9.16 -16.22
C ASP A 8 -6.68 -8.53 -16.76
N PRO A 9 -5.83 -7.94 -15.88
CA PRO A 9 -4.57 -7.33 -16.28
C PRO A 9 -3.64 -8.30 -17.01
N ARG A 10 -3.82 -9.61 -16.82
CA ARG A 10 -3.04 -10.67 -17.49
C ARG A 10 -3.38 -10.82 -18.97
N THR A 11 -4.48 -10.25 -19.43
CA THR A 11 -4.94 -10.36 -20.83
C THR A 11 -4.62 -9.14 -21.69
N VAL A 12 -4.18 -8.04 -21.06
CA VAL A 12 -3.82 -6.78 -21.72
C VAL A 12 -2.50 -6.25 -21.14
N GLY A 13 -1.76 -5.48 -21.93
CA GLY A 13 -0.51 -4.87 -21.42
C GLY A 13 -0.78 -3.81 -20.36
N ASP A 14 0.20 -3.58 -19.48
CA ASP A 14 0.11 -2.68 -18.32
C ASP A 14 -0.38 -1.28 -18.67
N ALA A 15 0.10 -0.71 -19.79
CA ALA A 15 -0.33 0.61 -20.25
C ALA A 15 -1.84 0.64 -20.59
N THR A 16 -2.35 -0.42 -21.20
CA THR A 16 -3.78 -0.55 -21.50
C THR A 16 -4.58 -0.72 -20.22
N TRP A 17 -4.10 -1.53 -19.28
CA TRP A 17 -4.73 -1.69 -17.98
C TRP A 17 -4.77 -0.38 -17.20
N ALA A 18 -3.66 0.34 -17.12
CA ALA A 18 -3.57 1.62 -16.41
C ALA A 18 -4.63 2.64 -16.88
N VAL A 19 -4.97 2.63 -18.17
CA VAL A 19 -5.99 3.54 -18.74
C VAL A 19 -7.41 2.99 -18.61
N HIS A 20 -7.61 1.70 -18.88
CA HIS A 20 -8.94 1.12 -19.07
C HIS A 20 -9.37 0.14 -17.97
N GLY A 21 -8.40 -0.45 -17.24
CA GLY A 21 -8.69 -1.42 -16.20
C GLY A 21 -9.53 -0.83 -15.06
N GLY A 22 -10.47 -1.62 -14.56
CA GLY A 22 -11.38 -1.22 -13.50
C GLY A 22 -12.41 -0.14 -13.86
N ASN A 23 -12.44 0.34 -15.11
CA ASN A 23 -13.49 1.28 -15.53
C ASN A 23 -14.79 0.51 -15.77
N ALA A 24 -15.85 0.94 -15.11
CA ALA A 24 -17.22 0.46 -15.36
C ALA A 24 -18.01 1.55 -16.07
N VAL A 25 -18.95 1.11 -16.93
CA VAL A 25 -19.94 2.03 -17.50
C VAL A 25 -20.90 2.45 -16.39
N ASP A 26 -20.99 3.75 -16.14
CA ASP A 26 -21.92 4.27 -15.15
C ASP A 26 -23.39 4.03 -15.56
N GLY A 27 -24.12 3.31 -14.71
CA GLY A 27 -25.50 2.92 -15.01
C GLY A 27 -26.48 4.10 -15.04
N GLY A 28 -26.14 5.21 -14.39
CA GLY A 28 -27.01 6.38 -14.35
C GLY A 28 -26.84 7.31 -15.54
N SER A 29 -25.60 7.58 -15.94
CA SER A 29 -25.27 8.51 -17.03
C SER A 29 -24.87 7.85 -18.34
N GLY A 30 -24.52 6.56 -18.32
CA GLY A 30 -23.93 5.86 -19.46
C GLY A 30 -22.48 6.23 -19.73
N ALA A 31 -21.82 6.94 -18.80
CA ALA A 31 -20.41 7.32 -18.95
C ALA A 31 -19.52 6.08 -19.03
N ILE A 32 -18.62 6.03 -20.02
CA ILE A 32 -17.68 4.90 -20.21
C ILE A 32 -16.43 4.99 -19.32
N ARG A 33 -16.26 6.10 -18.62
CA ARG A 33 -15.24 6.26 -17.57
C ARG A 33 -15.96 6.42 -16.23
N THR A 34 -15.38 5.86 -15.18
CA THR A 34 -15.89 6.05 -13.82
C THR A 34 -16.02 7.54 -13.51
N PRO A 35 -17.21 8.06 -13.20
CA PRO A 35 -17.41 9.46 -12.82
C PRO A 35 -16.65 9.80 -11.54
N ILE A 36 -16.27 11.07 -11.38
CA ILE A 36 -15.80 11.57 -10.09
C ILE A 36 -17.03 11.81 -9.21
N ILE A 37 -17.16 11.05 -8.16
CA ILE A 37 -18.28 11.12 -7.23
C ILE A 37 -17.98 12.12 -6.11
N MET A 38 -18.66 13.27 -6.16
CA MET A 38 -18.51 14.36 -5.19
C MET A 38 -19.48 14.18 -4.01
N ALA A 39 -19.40 12.99 -3.38
CA ALA A 39 -20.23 12.67 -2.21
C ALA A 39 -19.36 12.28 -1.03
N ASN A 40 -19.70 12.75 0.16
CA ASN A 40 -19.08 12.34 1.42
C ASN A 40 -19.96 11.39 2.25
N ALA A 41 -21.25 11.27 1.91
CA ALA A 41 -22.19 10.36 2.54
C ALA A 41 -23.02 9.65 1.46
N TYR A 42 -23.43 8.44 1.76
CA TYR A 42 -24.18 7.57 0.88
C TYR A 42 -25.52 7.18 1.52
N LEU A 43 -26.49 6.77 0.69
CA LEU A 43 -27.78 6.33 1.18
C LEU A 43 -27.61 5.07 2.02
N LEU A 44 -28.10 5.12 3.24
CA LEU A 44 -28.14 3.96 4.11
C LEU A 44 -29.35 3.08 3.78
N PRO A 45 -29.29 1.77 4.11
CA PRO A 45 -30.47 0.91 3.99
C PRO A 45 -31.57 1.37 4.94
N ASP A 46 -32.82 1.00 4.64
CA ASP A 46 -34.00 1.35 5.46
C ASP A 46 -33.88 0.84 6.91
N ASP A 47 -33.25 -0.32 7.09
CA ASP A 47 -32.87 -0.84 8.41
C ASP A 47 -31.35 -0.74 8.59
N PRO A 48 -30.83 0.27 9.31
CA PRO A 48 -29.40 0.44 9.51
C PRO A 48 -28.80 -0.51 10.58
N SER A 49 -29.60 -1.31 11.29
CA SER A 49 -29.12 -2.19 12.35
C SER A 49 -28.19 -3.30 11.85
N GLY A 50 -28.30 -3.67 10.56
CA GLY A 50 -27.45 -4.66 9.90
C GLY A 50 -26.21 -4.10 9.22
N ILE A 51 -25.88 -2.81 9.39
CA ILE A 51 -24.71 -2.22 8.76
C ILE A 51 -23.43 -2.77 9.41
N ASP A 52 -22.58 -3.35 8.58
CA ASP A 52 -21.21 -3.68 8.96
C ASP A 52 -20.27 -2.49 8.63
N TRP A 53 -19.94 -1.71 9.66
CA TRP A 53 -19.04 -0.56 9.53
C TRP A 53 -17.59 -0.94 9.22
N SER A 54 -17.23 -2.22 9.32
CA SER A 54 -15.90 -2.73 8.97
C SER A 54 -15.82 -3.26 7.53
N ASN A 55 -16.96 -3.38 6.83
CA ASN A 55 -16.99 -3.87 5.46
C ASN A 55 -16.43 -2.82 4.48
N PRO A 56 -15.26 -3.05 3.86
CA PRO A 56 -14.63 -2.10 2.95
C PRO A 56 -15.40 -1.91 1.64
N GLU A 57 -16.31 -2.82 1.29
CA GLU A 57 -17.11 -2.74 0.07
C GLU A 57 -18.37 -1.87 0.24
N GLN A 58 -18.79 -1.64 1.48
CA GLN A 58 -20.00 -0.90 1.76
C GLN A 58 -19.75 0.61 1.77
N LEU A 59 -20.41 1.33 0.86
CA LEU A 59 -20.34 2.78 0.80
C LEU A 59 -21.28 3.39 1.86
N LEU A 60 -20.71 3.96 2.91
CA LEU A 60 -21.43 4.60 4.01
C LEU A 60 -21.03 6.06 4.15
N TYR A 61 -19.74 6.30 4.32
CA TYR A 61 -19.18 7.62 4.50
C TYR A 61 -17.72 7.65 4.04
N THR A 62 -17.33 8.66 3.29
CA THR A 62 -16.02 8.75 2.59
C THR A 62 -14.80 8.69 3.52
N ARG A 63 -14.96 8.98 4.82
CA ARG A 63 -13.86 8.82 5.79
C ARG A 63 -13.40 7.37 5.93
N THR A 64 -14.32 6.41 5.79
CA THR A 64 -14.04 4.98 5.88
C THR A 64 -13.96 4.33 4.51
N THR A 65 -14.94 4.61 3.66
CA THR A 65 -15.03 4.06 2.30
C THR A 65 -15.62 5.08 1.36
N GLY A 66 -15.03 5.26 0.20
CA GLY A 66 -15.55 6.17 -0.83
C GLY A 66 -15.42 5.56 -2.22
N ALA A 67 -16.39 5.80 -3.08
CA ALA A 67 -16.43 5.21 -4.41
C ALA A 67 -15.19 5.54 -5.26
N ASN A 68 -14.63 6.75 -5.14
CA ASN A 68 -13.41 7.12 -5.86
C ASN A 68 -12.18 6.37 -5.31
N GLN A 69 -12.08 6.21 -3.99
CA GLN A 69 -11.02 5.45 -3.34
C GLN A 69 -11.08 3.99 -3.74
N GLN A 70 -12.26 3.34 -3.64
CA GLN A 70 -12.45 1.95 -4.04
C GLN A 70 -12.06 1.70 -5.50
N ALA A 71 -12.45 2.61 -6.41
CA ALA A 71 -12.09 2.49 -7.83
C ALA A 71 -10.56 2.54 -8.05
N LEU A 72 -9.85 3.40 -7.30
CA LEU A 72 -8.40 3.50 -7.37
C LEU A 72 -7.72 2.29 -6.70
N GLU A 73 -8.20 1.89 -5.53
CA GLU A 73 -7.69 0.73 -4.77
C GLU A 73 -7.79 -0.56 -5.60
N ALA A 74 -8.93 -0.83 -6.19
CA ALA A 74 -9.12 -1.99 -7.06
C ALA A 74 -8.18 -1.98 -8.27
N LYS A 75 -7.96 -0.81 -8.88
CA LYS A 75 -7.04 -0.66 -10.00
C LYS A 75 -5.60 -0.92 -9.60
N LEU A 76 -5.13 -0.32 -8.50
CA LEU A 76 -3.75 -0.48 -8.02
C LEU A 76 -3.48 -1.91 -7.57
N ALA A 77 -4.38 -2.52 -6.80
CA ALA A 77 -4.25 -3.92 -6.40
C ALA A 77 -4.09 -4.85 -7.60
N ALA A 78 -4.90 -4.66 -8.64
CA ALA A 78 -4.79 -5.47 -9.85
C ALA A 78 -3.48 -5.24 -10.64
N MET A 79 -2.98 -3.99 -10.69
CA MET A 79 -1.72 -3.67 -11.37
C MET A 79 -0.52 -4.30 -10.68
N ASP A 80 -0.50 -4.33 -9.35
CA ASP A 80 0.60 -4.87 -8.57
C ASP A 80 0.42 -6.36 -8.23
N GLY A 81 -0.67 -7.00 -8.70
CA GLY A 81 -0.98 -8.39 -8.37
C GLY A 81 -1.30 -8.60 -6.89
N GLY A 82 -1.67 -7.54 -6.17
CA GLY A 82 -2.04 -7.56 -4.77
C GLY A 82 -3.48 -8.04 -4.54
N ALA A 83 -3.75 -8.57 -3.35
CA ALA A 83 -5.10 -8.96 -2.95
C ALA A 83 -6.02 -7.75 -2.68
N ALA A 84 -5.44 -6.65 -2.20
CA ALA A 84 -6.12 -5.39 -1.92
C ALA A 84 -5.13 -4.24 -1.95
N ALA A 85 -5.64 -3.01 -1.98
CA ALA A 85 -4.86 -1.78 -1.80
C ALA A 85 -5.61 -0.85 -0.84
N ALA A 86 -4.87 0.06 -0.22
CA ALA A 86 -5.42 1.16 0.56
C ALA A 86 -4.81 2.47 0.07
N VAL A 87 -5.64 3.48 -0.20
CA VAL A 87 -5.16 4.79 -0.64
C VAL A 87 -5.19 5.81 0.49
N PHE A 88 -4.20 6.68 0.51
CA PHE A 88 -4.00 7.71 1.51
C PHE A 88 -3.85 9.08 0.86
N ALA A 89 -4.01 10.13 1.64
CA ALA A 89 -3.88 11.51 1.16
C ALA A 89 -2.45 11.91 0.79
N SER A 90 -1.44 11.12 1.19
CA SER A 90 -0.03 11.32 0.83
C SER A 90 0.75 10.01 0.97
N GLY A 91 1.91 9.92 0.28
CA GLY A 91 2.82 8.78 0.42
C GLY A 91 3.31 8.59 1.86
N VAL A 92 3.62 9.68 2.57
CA VAL A 92 4.02 9.61 3.98
C VAL A 92 2.90 9.06 4.86
N ALA A 93 1.63 9.41 4.59
CA ALA A 93 0.49 8.84 5.30
C ALA A 93 0.35 7.34 5.02
N ALA A 94 0.60 6.89 3.78
CA ALA A 94 0.62 5.47 3.44
C ALA A 94 1.74 4.73 4.19
N LEU A 95 2.95 5.29 4.24
CA LEU A 95 4.06 4.72 5.01
C LEU A 95 3.74 4.62 6.50
N HIS A 96 3.12 5.64 7.11
CA HIS A 96 2.64 5.56 8.49
C HIS A 96 1.64 4.42 8.67
N GLY A 97 0.70 4.25 7.74
CA GLY A 97 -0.24 3.12 7.76
C GLY A 97 0.48 1.79 7.85
N VAL A 98 1.49 1.56 7.00
CA VAL A 98 2.31 0.35 7.02
C VAL A 98 3.05 0.20 8.34
N PHE A 99 3.78 1.23 8.79
CA PHE A 99 4.63 1.14 9.98
C PHE A 99 3.81 0.85 11.24
N PHE A 100 2.67 1.51 11.42
CA PHE A 100 1.79 1.27 12.56
C PHE A 100 0.96 -0.01 12.48
N CYS A 101 0.82 -0.61 11.29
CA CYS A 101 0.20 -1.94 11.16
C CYS A 101 1.16 -3.07 11.53
N PHE A 102 2.45 -2.93 11.22
CA PHE A 102 3.40 -4.03 11.30
C PHE A 102 4.44 -3.89 12.42
N LEU A 103 4.55 -2.72 13.06
CA LEU A 103 5.53 -2.47 14.11
C LEU A 103 4.85 -2.13 15.44
N ALA A 104 5.31 -2.75 16.50
CA ALA A 104 4.93 -2.50 17.88
C ALA A 104 6.16 -2.11 18.72
N SER A 105 5.92 -1.68 19.96
CA SER A 105 7.01 -1.39 20.90
C SER A 105 7.89 -2.61 21.13
N GLY A 106 9.21 -2.42 21.00
CA GLY A 106 10.20 -3.49 21.09
C GLY A 106 10.54 -4.15 19.77
N ASP A 107 9.84 -3.83 18.67
CA ASP A 107 10.17 -4.33 17.34
C ASP A 107 11.34 -3.56 16.72
N HIS A 108 11.93 -4.20 15.72
CA HIS A 108 13.04 -3.68 14.95
C HIS A 108 12.69 -3.62 13.46
N ALA A 109 13.12 -2.53 12.80
CA ALA A 109 13.05 -2.37 11.35
C ALA A 109 14.45 -2.24 10.75
N ILE A 110 14.64 -2.80 9.55
CA ILE A 110 15.78 -2.49 8.68
C ILE A 110 15.30 -1.45 7.68
N VAL A 111 16.03 -0.37 7.53
CA VAL A 111 15.64 0.78 6.68
C VAL A 111 16.79 1.12 5.75
N SER A 112 16.48 1.42 4.49
CA SER A 112 17.50 1.91 3.55
C SER A 112 18.19 3.16 4.10
N ASP A 113 19.51 3.21 3.99
CA ASP A 113 20.34 4.38 4.38
C ASP A 113 20.10 5.61 3.48
N VAL A 114 19.45 5.41 2.34
CA VAL A 114 19.03 6.46 1.40
C VAL A 114 17.49 6.59 1.34
N ALA A 115 16.79 6.29 2.42
CA ALA A 115 15.35 6.48 2.52
C ALA A 115 14.98 7.96 2.42
N TYR A 116 13.75 8.23 1.91
CA TYR A 116 13.16 9.56 1.89
C TYR A 116 13.28 10.26 3.27
N GLU A 117 13.58 11.55 3.28
CA GLU A 117 13.88 12.30 4.50
C GLU A 117 12.83 12.13 5.60
N ALA A 118 11.55 12.18 5.26
CA ALA A 118 10.50 12.00 6.26
C ALA A 118 10.50 10.59 6.86
N THR A 119 10.79 9.55 6.06
CA THR A 119 10.94 8.18 6.55
C THR A 119 12.15 8.07 7.48
N TRP A 120 13.28 8.67 7.07
CA TRP A 120 14.49 8.70 7.89
C TRP A 120 14.21 9.34 9.25
N ARG A 121 13.54 10.50 9.29
CA ARG A 121 13.17 11.19 10.53
C ARG A 121 12.20 10.38 11.39
N LEU A 122 11.26 9.67 10.77
CA LEU A 122 10.39 8.77 11.51
C LEU A 122 11.18 7.73 12.30
N PHE A 123 12.12 7.05 11.66
CA PHE A 123 12.91 5.98 12.27
C PHE A 123 14.09 6.45 13.14
N THR A 124 14.51 7.71 13.04
CA THR A 124 15.57 8.25 13.91
C THR A 124 15.04 9.07 15.09
N GLU A 125 13.88 9.72 14.92
CA GLU A 125 13.38 10.67 15.92
C GLU A 125 12.08 10.16 16.58
N LEU A 126 11.04 9.88 15.80
CA LEU A 126 9.70 9.66 16.33
C LEU A 126 9.51 8.24 16.87
N LEU A 127 9.74 7.24 16.05
CA LEU A 127 9.47 5.84 16.36
C LEU A 127 10.29 5.33 17.55
N PRO A 128 11.60 5.61 17.66
CA PRO A 128 12.37 5.24 18.85
C PRO A 128 11.91 5.98 20.10
N ALA A 129 11.76 7.30 20.03
CA ALA A 129 11.51 8.14 21.19
C ALA A 129 10.10 8.00 21.77
N LYS A 130 9.10 7.72 20.93
CA LYS A 130 7.68 7.69 21.32
C LYS A 130 7.09 6.29 21.38
N TYR A 131 7.58 5.38 20.56
CA TYR A 131 6.96 4.06 20.37
C TYR A 131 7.90 2.90 20.71
N GLY A 132 9.18 3.17 21.03
CA GLY A 132 10.15 2.13 21.39
C GLY A 132 10.42 1.16 20.24
N ILE A 133 10.36 1.63 18.99
CA ILE A 133 10.66 0.86 17.79
C ILE A 133 12.09 1.21 17.38
N GLU A 134 12.94 0.20 17.23
CA GLU A 134 14.33 0.38 16.84
C GLU A 134 14.52 0.24 15.33
N ALA A 135 15.52 0.90 14.77
CA ALA A 135 15.86 0.76 13.36
C ALA A 135 17.38 0.62 13.15
N THR A 136 17.75 -0.18 12.14
CA THR A 136 19.11 -0.25 11.61
C THR A 136 19.09 0.22 10.16
N PHE A 137 19.91 1.23 9.84
CA PHE A 137 20.02 1.74 8.49
C PHE A 137 21.16 1.03 7.77
N VAL A 138 20.87 0.51 6.57
CA VAL A 138 21.83 -0.22 5.74
C VAL A 138 21.65 0.13 4.26
N ASP A 139 22.69 -0.10 3.48
CA ASP A 139 22.53 -0.14 2.02
C ASP A 139 21.70 -1.36 1.62
N THR A 140 20.45 -1.15 1.23
CA THR A 140 19.55 -2.23 0.84
C THR A 140 19.85 -2.83 -0.54
N SER A 141 20.79 -2.27 -1.29
CA SER A 141 21.35 -2.92 -2.49
C SER A 141 22.45 -3.96 -2.13
N ASP A 142 22.98 -3.93 -0.91
CA ASP A 142 23.88 -4.93 -0.37
C ASP A 142 23.09 -5.94 0.48
N LEU A 143 22.77 -7.07 -0.13
CA LEU A 143 21.96 -8.13 0.50
C LEU A 143 22.66 -8.75 1.73
N ASP A 144 23.98 -8.76 1.77
CA ASP A 144 24.73 -9.30 2.92
C ASP A 144 24.70 -8.33 4.09
N ALA A 145 24.74 -7.03 3.84
CA ALA A 145 24.49 -6.02 4.86
C ALA A 145 23.07 -6.16 5.45
N VAL A 146 22.05 -6.38 4.61
CA VAL A 146 20.68 -6.60 5.08
C VAL A 146 20.57 -7.86 5.93
N ARG A 147 21.16 -8.99 5.49
CA ARG A 147 21.17 -10.25 6.28
C ARG A 147 21.86 -10.06 7.62
N SER A 148 22.97 -9.34 7.64
CA SER A 148 23.74 -9.09 8.87
C SER A 148 23.01 -8.18 9.87
N ALA A 149 22.11 -7.34 9.40
CA ALA A 149 21.30 -6.43 10.23
C ALA A 149 20.06 -7.10 10.83
N LEU A 150 19.70 -8.32 10.42
CA LEU A 150 18.54 -9.03 10.94
C LEU A 150 18.70 -9.32 12.44
N ARG A 151 17.61 -9.13 13.20
CA ARG A 151 17.48 -9.44 14.62
C ARG A 151 16.26 -10.33 14.86
N PRO A 152 16.18 -11.05 15.98
CA PRO A 152 15.00 -11.89 16.29
C PRO A 152 13.68 -11.10 16.35
N ASN A 153 13.76 -9.81 16.65
CA ASN A 153 12.64 -8.87 16.70
C ASN A 153 12.50 -8.02 15.44
N THR A 154 13.19 -8.32 14.34
CA THR A 154 12.97 -7.64 13.05
C THR A 154 11.58 -8.03 12.53
N ARG A 155 10.76 -7.02 12.18
CA ARG A 155 9.41 -7.19 11.65
C ARG A 155 9.19 -6.51 10.32
N LEU A 156 10.09 -5.60 9.94
CA LEU A 156 9.93 -4.83 8.71
C LEU A 156 11.30 -4.56 8.08
N ILE A 157 11.37 -4.69 6.76
CA ILE A 157 12.44 -4.16 5.92
C ILE A 157 11.83 -3.09 5.04
N HIS A 158 12.35 -1.85 5.08
CA HIS A 158 11.89 -0.75 4.25
C HIS A 158 12.96 -0.34 3.24
N THR A 159 12.59 -0.31 1.97
CA THR A 159 13.47 0.13 0.88
C THR A 159 12.68 0.92 -0.16
N GLU A 160 13.39 1.63 -1.00
CA GLU A 160 12.86 2.21 -2.24
C GLU A 160 13.41 1.40 -3.43
N VAL A 161 12.56 1.07 -4.40
CA VAL A 161 12.99 0.34 -5.60
C VAL A 161 14.13 1.07 -6.31
N ILE A 162 13.98 2.41 -6.43
CA ILE A 162 15.00 3.31 -6.96
C ILE A 162 15.12 4.48 -5.99
N ALA A 163 16.22 4.56 -5.29
CA ALA A 163 16.43 5.56 -4.24
C ALA A 163 16.68 6.96 -4.80
N ASN A 164 16.04 7.97 -4.23
CA ASN A 164 16.23 9.37 -4.54
C ASN A 164 17.19 10.04 -3.53
N PRO A 165 18.27 10.73 -3.92
CA PRO A 165 18.66 11.07 -5.31
C PRO A 165 19.74 10.16 -5.90
N THR A 166 20.15 9.10 -5.21
CA THR A 166 21.32 8.29 -5.57
C THR A 166 21.07 7.39 -6.78
N THR A 167 19.82 7.16 -7.17
CA THR A 167 19.39 6.20 -8.20
C THR A 167 19.86 4.76 -7.95
N ARG A 168 20.24 4.45 -6.71
CA ARG A 168 20.57 3.10 -6.28
C ARG A 168 19.33 2.22 -6.40
N VAL A 169 19.48 1.02 -6.96
CA VAL A 169 18.38 0.08 -7.21
C VAL A 169 18.47 -1.07 -6.20
N ALA A 170 17.36 -1.36 -5.55
CA ALA A 170 17.22 -2.50 -4.65
C ALA A 170 16.63 -3.71 -5.38
N ASP A 171 17.14 -4.91 -5.11
CA ASP A 171 16.56 -6.17 -5.60
C ASP A 171 15.39 -6.57 -4.71
N ILE A 172 14.18 -6.16 -5.12
CA ILE A 172 12.95 -6.38 -4.35
C ILE A 172 12.65 -7.87 -4.17
N SER A 173 12.95 -8.71 -5.17
CA SER A 173 12.69 -10.14 -5.11
C SER A 173 13.55 -10.82 -4.04
N GLU A 174 14.84 -10.53 -4.04
CA GLU A 174 15.77 -11.08 -3.04
C GLU A 174 15.48 -10.52 -1.64
N LEU A 175 15.19 -9.23 -1.53
CA LEU A 175 14.83 -8.61 -0.25
C LEU A 175 13.54 -9.19 0.33
N ALA A 176 12.53 -9.47 -0.51
CA ALA A 176 11.30 -10.13 -0.08
C ALA A 176 11.59 -11.54 0.47
N GLY A 177 12.46 -12.31 -0.20
CA GLY A 177 12.91 -13.62 0.29
C GLY A 177 13.59 -13.50 1.66
N ILE A 178 14.48 -12.54 1.85
CA ILE A 178 15.16 -12.29 3.14
C ILE A 178 14.15 -11.91 4.23
N ALA A 179 13.23 -10.99 3.94
CA ALA A 179 12.22 -10.53 4.89
C ALA A 179 11.32 -11.68 5.33
N HIS A 180 10.73 -12.42 4.39
CA HIS A 180 9.80 -13.51 4.66
C HIS A 180 10.46 -14.65 5.44
N ASN A 181 11.70 -15.01 5.11
CA ASN A 181 12.45 -16.03 5.85
C ASN A 181 12.73 -15.61 7.30
N ALA A 182 12.80 -14.33 7.58
CA ALA A 182 12.96 -13.78 8.93
C ALA A 182 11.63 -13.54 9.66
N GLY A 183 10.48 -13.81 9.03
CA GLY A 183 9.15 -13.51 9.58
C GLY A 183 8.84 -12.02 9.60
N ALA A 184 9.48 -11.24 8.73
CA ALA A 184 9.26 -9.81 8.54
C ALA A 184 8.52 -9.55 7.23
N VAL A 185 8.00 -8.33 7.07
CA VAL A 185 7.43 -7.82 5.80
C VAL A 185 8.46 -6.93 5.09
N LEU A 186 8.37 -6.88 3.75
CA LEU A 186 9.10 -5.94 2.91
C LEU A 186 8.12 -4.85 2.44
#